data_25c0f77acc3dd29201ca2a5dc4709036
#
_entry.id   25c0f77acc3dd29201ca2a5dc4709036
#
_cell.length_a   1.000
_cell.length_b   1.000
_cell.length_c   1.000
_cell.angle_alpha   90.00
_cell.angle_beta   90.00
_cell.angle_gamma   90.00
#
_symmetry.space_group_name_H-M   'P 1'
#
loop_
_entity.id
_entity.type
_entity.pdbx_description
1 polymer ?
#
loop_
_entity_poly.entity_id
_entity_poly.type
_entity_poly.pdbx_seq_one_letter_code
_entity_poly.pdbx_strand_id
1 'polypeptide(L)'
;PLGIIGIALGTTLLTSLSKSNATNDTNQFSKELIISLKIGLFFSIPATLVFVNFSDLFIKVLFERGEFSYQETIQTSHALLAYAFGIPAFILLKSCQPAFLAEGNTKTPMYIGLILLILNIILSFVLMSFLRHAGIALATSIVSWIGTIIYITILVKTGKLTNLKFSSKEKNLSLFSVIFYGLKIILLSSLMILSMKLVQNILEIYNINKWFILIILCLFGLFVYIFTSRIFKYIPQELFDFISMKFKKEK
;
A
#
# COMPACT_ATOMS: atom_id res chain seq x y z
N PRO A 1 4.81 5.16 -4.49
CA PRO A 1 3.70 4.18 -4.56
C PRO A 1 2.35 4.80 -4.19
N LEU A 2 2.31 5.64 -3.12
CA LEU A 2 1.08 6.26 -2.63
C LEU A 2 0.45 7.20 -3.65
N GLY A 3 1.26 8.06 -4.30
CA GLY A 3 0.77 9.04 -5.27
C GLY A 3 0.16 8.38 -6.52
N ILE A 4 0.84 7.38 -7.08
CA ILE A 4 0.37 6.75 -8.31
C ILE A 4 -0.75 5.76 -8.02
N ILE A 5 -0.54 4.81 -7.11
CA ILE A 5 -1.46 3.70 -6.86
C ILE A 5 -2.66 4.14 -6.02
N GLY A 6 -2.42 4.89 -4.93
CA GLY A 6 -3.47 5.32 -4.04
C GLY A 6 -4.47 6.27 -4.70
N ILE A 7 -4.01 7.21 -5.54
CA ILE A 7 -4.90 8.12 -6.27
C ILE A 7 -5.64 7.36 -7.37
N ALA A 8 -4.94 6.52 -8.15
CA ALA A 8 -5.57 5.75 -9.22
C ALA A 8 -6.66 4.81 -8.67
N LEU A 9 -6.40 4.10 -7.58
CA LEU A 9 -7.39 3.25 -6.93
C LEU A 9 -8.56 4.06 -6.39
N GLY A 10 -8.30 5.18 -5.69
CA GLY A 10 -9.37 6.00 -5.13
C GLY A 10 -10.33 6.57 -6.17
N THR A 11 -9.82 7.09 -7.29
CA THR A 11 -10.64 7.68 -8.35
C THR A 11 -11.42 6.65 -9.15
N THR A 12 -10.77 5.57 -9.57
CA THR A 12 -11.43 4.49 -10.32
C THR A 12 -12.47 3.75 -9.48
N LEU A 13 -12.16 3.51 -8.21
CA LEU A 13 -13.06 2.84 -7.30
C LEU A 13 -14.30 3.69 -7.00
N LEU A 14 -14.14 5.00 -6.83
CA LEU A 14 -15.28 5.90 -6.58
C LEU A 14 -16.32 5.81 -7.72
N THR A 15 -15.86 5.88 -8.96
CA THR A 15 -16.77 5.80 -10.13
C THR A 15 -17.46 4.45 -10.25
N SER A 16 -16.74 3.37 -10.00
CA SER A 16 -17.26 2.00 -10.05
C SER A 16 -18.27 1.75 -8.92
N LEU A 17 -17.94 2.10 -7.69
CA LEU A 17 -18.83 1.95 -6.53
C LEU A 17 -20.09 2.83 -6.64
N SER A 18 -19.98 4.06 -7.18
CA SER A 18 -21.14 4.93 -7.41
C SER A 18 -22.10 4.29 -8.42
N LYS A 19 -21.58 3.62 -9.46
CA LYS A 19 -22.43 2.90 -10.42
C LYS A 19 -23.12 1.70 -9.77
N SER A 20 -22.40 0.88 -9.01
CA SER A 20 -22.95 -0.27 -8.30
C SER A 20 -23.98 0.15 -7.25
N ASN A 21 -23.77 1.28 -6.59
CA ASN A 21 -24.72 1.85 -5.64
C ASN A 21 -26.01 2.34 -6.34
N ALA A 22 -25.89 3.01 -7.50
CA ALA A 22 -27.03 3.48 -8.28
C ALA A 22 -27.92 2.34 -8.79
N THR A 23 -27.34 1.16 -9.04
CA THR A 23 -28.08 -0.05 -9.44
C THR A 23 -28.54 -0.91 -8.25
N ASN A 24 -28.29 -0.48 -7.02
CA ASN A 24 -28.53 -1.26 -5.78
C ASN A 24 -27.88 -2.66 -5.77
N ASP A 25 -26.79 -2.85 -6.52
CA ASP A 25 -26.06 -4.12 -6.56
C ASP A 25 -25.00 -4.17 -5.45
N THR A 26 -25.46 -4.58 -4.26
CA THR A 26 -24.59 -4.72 -3.08
C THR A 26 -23.50 -5.77 -3.27
N ASN A 27 -23.72 -6.80 -4.07
CA ASN A 27 -22.75 -7.85 -4.35
C ASN A 27 -21.61 -7.29 -5.20
N GLN A 28 -21.94 -6.57 -6.27
CA GLN A 28 -20.93 -5.92 -7.12
C GLN A 28 -20.13 -4.88 -6.34
N PHE A 29 -20.80 -4.07 -5.52
CA PHE A 29 -20.15 -3.09 -4.63
C PHE A 29 -19.09 -3.72 -3.73
N SER A 30 -19.46 -4.80 -3.01
CA SER A 30 -18.54 -5.50 -2.11
C SER A 30 -17.40 -6.19 -2.88
N LYS A 31 -17.67 -6.73 -4.05
CA LYS A 31 -16.66 -7.34 -4.92
C LYS A 31 -15.60 -6.34 -5.34
N GLU A 32 -16.00 -5.19 -5.84
CA GLU A 32 -15.10 -4.11 -6.28
C GLU A 32 -14.25 -3.58 -5.14
N LEU A 33 -14.84 -3.41 -3.95
CA LEU A 33 -14.12 -2.98 -2.77
C LEU A 33 -13.05 -4.00 -2.34
N ILE A 34 -13.37 -5.28 -2.30
CA ILE A 34 -12.42 -6.36 -1.95
C ILE A 34 -11.28 -6.44 -2.96
N ILE A 35 -11.58 -6.32 -4.25
CA ILE A 35 -10.59 -6.30 -5.32
C ILE A 35 -9.64 -5.11 -5.15
N SER A 36 -10.17 -3.91 -4.89
CA SER A 36 -9.36 -2.72 -4.66
C SER A 36 -8.42 -2.87 -3.46
N LEU A 37 -8.90 -3.46 -2.36
CA LEU A 37 -8.07 -3.76 -1.19
C LEU A 37 -6.93 -4.74 -1.53
N LYS A 38 -7.20 -5.78 -2.33
CA LYS A 38 -6.18 -6.74 -2.78
C LYS A 38 -5.15 -6.08 -3.70
N ILE A 39 -5.59 -5.27 -4.65
CA ILE A 39 -4.68 -4.50 -5.53
C ILE A 39 -3.82 -3.55 -4.70
N GLY A 40 -4.42 -2.86 -3.73
CA GLY A 40 -3.70 -2.00 -2.80
C GLY A 40 -2.58 -2.73 -2.05
N LEU A 41 -2.89 -3.92 -1.49
CA LEU A 41 -1.89 -4.77 -0.82
C LEU A 41 -0.82 -5.29 -1.77
N PHE A 42 -1.20 -5.66 -3.00
CA PHE A 42 -0.27 -6.16 -4.01
C PHE A 42 0.88 -5.19 -4.31
N PHE A 43 0.60 -3.90 -4.35
CA PHE A 43 1.63 -2.91 -4.62
C PHE A 43 2.26 -2.32 -3.35
N SER A 44 1.50 -2.18 -2.26
CA SER A 44 2.00 -1.53 -1.04
C SER A 44 2.99 -2.39 -0.27
N ILE A 45 2.72 -3.68 -0.14
CA ILE A 45 3.56 -4.58 0.67
C ILE A 45 4.99 -4.69 0.13
N PRO A 46 5.22 -4.99 -1.18
CA PRO A 46 6.60 -5.02 -1.70
C PRO A 46 7.30 -3.68 -1.59
N ALA A 47 6.60 -2.56 -1.85
CA ALA A 47 7.16 -1.23 -1.68
C ALA A 47 7.58 -0.95 -0.23
N THR A 48 6.74 -1.32 0.74
CA THR A 48 7.07 -1.23 2.17
C THR A 48 8.33 -2.00 2.49
N LEU A 49 8.42 -3.26 2.08
CA LEU A 49 9.58 -4.10 2.39
C LEU A 49 10.86 -3.59 1.73
N VAL A 50 10.78 -3.02 0.52
CA VAL A 50 11.93 -2.36 -0.11
C VAL A 50 12.39 -1.17 0.72
N PHE A 51 11.50 -0.25 1.09
CA PHE A 51 11.89 0.92 1.88
C PHE A 51 12.35 0.56 3.30
N VAL A 52 11.77 -0.47 3.93
CA VAL A 52 12.22 -0.94 5.25
C VAL A 52 13.63 -1.51 5.19
N ASN A 53 13.99 -2.23 4.13
CA ASN A 53 15.30 -2.90 4.04
C ASN A 53 16.40 -2.06 3.39
N PHE A 54 16.05 -1.06 2.58
CA PHE A 54 17.00 -0.27 1.79
C PHE A 54 16.85 1.24 2.03
N SER A 55 16.19 1.68 3.14
CA SER A 55 16.00 3.10 3.46
C SER A 55 17.32 3.88 3.43
N ASP A 56 18.38 3.35 4.03
CA ASP A 56 19.70 3.97 4.08
C ASP A 56 20.29 4.17 2.68
N LEU A 57 20.20 3.13 1.83
CA LEU A 57 20.69 3.22 0.45
C LEU A 57 19.91 4.28 -0.35
N PHE A 58 18.58 4.33 -0.20
CA PHE A 58 17.76 5.33 -0.87
C PHE A 58 18.15 6.76 -0.46
N ILE A 59 18.21 7.02 0.85
CA ILE A 59 18.53 8.36 1.35
C ILE A 59 19.97 8.72 0.99
N LYS A 60 20.90 7.81 1.15
CA LYS A 60 22.31 8.03 0.82
C LYS A 60 22.50 8.39 -0.67
N VAL A 61 21.88 7.64 -1.55
CA VAL A 61 22.02 7.88 -3.00
C VAL A 61 21.33 9.18 -3.41
N LEU A 62 20.14 9.47 -2.89
CA LEU A 62 19.36 10.61 -3.36
C LEU A 62 19.76 11.94 -2.73
N PHE A 63 20.21 11.94 -1.48
CA PHE A 63 20.37 13.18 -0.70
C PHE A 63 21.77 13.40 -0.13
N GLU A 64 22.61 12.37 0.12
CA GLU A 64 23.94 12.53 0.73
C GLU A 64 24.92 13.21 -0.22
N ARG A 65 24.85 14.57 -0.25
CA ARG A 65 25.73 15.45 -1.04
C ARG A 65 25.71 16.88 -0.50
N GLY A 66 26.79 17.61 -0.74
CA GLY A 66 26.93 18.99 -0.25
C GLY A 66 26.86 19.06 1.28
N GLU A 67 25.98 19.90 1.79
CA GLU A 67 25.78 20.11 3.23
C GLU A 67 25.05 18.93 3.92
N PHE A 68 24.44 18.00 3.15
CA PHE A 68 23.70 16.86 3.72
C PHE A 68 24.67 15.78 4.18
N SER A 69 24.92 15.74 5.48
CA SER A 69 25.92 14.90 6.13
C SER A 69 25.46 13.44 6.31
N TYR A 70 26.39 12.54 6.65
CA TYR A 70 26.10 11.16 6.99
C TYR A 70 25.14 11.03 8.20
N GLN A 71 25.23 11.94 9.18
CA GLN A 71 24.30 11.93 10.32
C GLN A 71 22.86 12.23 9.90
N GLU A 72 22.68 13.18 8.98
CA GLU A 72 21.36 13.50 8.44
C GLU A 72 20.82 12.37 7.58
N THR A 73 21.69 11.65 6.87
CA THR A 73 21.33 10.41 6.15
C THR A 73 20.72 9.39 7.10
N ILE A 74 21.34 9.10 8.23
CA ILE A 74 20.83 8.15 9.23
C ILE A 74 19.47 8.60 9.79
N GLN A 75 19.36 9.86 10.20
CA GLN A 75 18.10 10.38 10.77
C GLN A 75 16.95 10.34 9.76
N THR A 76 17.22 10.70 8.51
CA THR A 76 16.24 10.71 7.44
C THR A 76 15.83 9.28 7.03
N SER A 77 16.79 8.34 7.03
CA SER A 77 16.49 6.94 6.73
C SER A 77 15.61 6.30 7.81
N HIS A 78 15.79 6.63 9.09
CA HIS A 78 14.89 6.21 10.16
C HIS A 78 13.48 6.78 9.98
N ALA A 79 13.35 8.03 9.54
CA ALA A 79 12.05 8.61 9.24
C ALA A 79 11.39 7.93 8.03
N LEU A 80 12.15 7.63 6.96
CA LEU A 80 11.66 6.89 5.81
C LEU A 80 11.19 5.48 6.20
N LEU A 81 11.96 4.78 7.04
CA LEU A 81 11.60 3.48 7.57
C LEU A 81 10.29 3.55 8.35
N ALA A 82 10.13 4.55 9.21
CA ALA A 82 8.91 4.76 9.99
C ALA A 82 7.69 5.04 9.09
N TYR A 83 7.82 5.85 8.04
CA TYR A 83 6.78 6.07 7.04
C TYR A 83 6.47 4.81 6.20
N ALA A 84 7.49 4.00 5.92
CA ALA A 84 7.32 2.79 5.12
C ALA A 84 6.32 1.81 5.75
N PHE A 85 6.31 1.68 7.07
CA PHE A 85 5.31 0.87 7.79
C PHE A 85 3.87 1.37 7.58
N GLY A 86 3.68 2.64 7.28
CA GLY A 86 2.37 3.24 7.00
C GLY A 86 1.88 3.05 5.56
N ILE A 87 2.75 2.72 4.60
CA ILE A 87 2.37 2.65 3.17
C ILE A 87 1.16 1.76 2.91
N PRO A 88 1.06 0.53 3.44
CA PRO A 88 -0.13 -0.29 3.23
C PRO A 88 -1.39 0.36 3.81
N ALA A 89 -1.30 0.92 5.00
CA ALA A 89 -2.42 1.60 5.64
C ALA A 89 -2.90 2.81 4.84
N PHE A 90 -1.99 3.64 4.33
CA PHE A 90 -2.33 4.78 3.49
C PHE A 90 -3.09 4.37 2.22
N ILE A 91 -2.66 3.29 1.56
CA ILE A 91 -3.31 2.80 0.35
C ILE A 91 -4.66 2.17 0.67
N LEU A 92 -4.77 1.40 1.75
CA LEU A 92 -6.04 0.83 2.20
C LEU A 92 -7.04 1.92 2.60
N LEU A 93 -6.62 2.99 3.27
CA LEU A 93 -7.46 4.16 3.57
C LEU A 93 -8.05 4.77 2.28
N LYS A 94 -7.20 4.95 1.25
CA LYS A 94 -7.62 5.47 -0.06
C LYS A 94 -8.58 4.53 -0.79
N SER A 95 -8.55 3.24 -0.51
CA SER A 95 -9.51 2.26 -1.03
C SER A 95 -10.82 2.23 -0.23
N CYS A 96 -10.79 2.52 1.08
CA CYS A 96 -11.99 2.49 1.92
C CYS A 96 -12.85 3.78 1.81
N GLN A 97 -12.23 4.95 1.71
CA GLN A 97 -12.93 6.24 1.65
C GLN A 97 -13.99 6.32 0.54
N PRO A 98 -13.71 5.91 -0.72
CA PRO A 98 -14.68 5.95 -1.81
C PRO A 98 -15.96 5.18 -1.54
N ALA A 99 -15.91 4.13 -0.71
CA ALA A 99 -17.10 3.36 -0.37
C ALA A 99 -18.18 4.18 0.34
N PHE A 100 -17.77 5.13 1.17
CA PHE A 100 -18.69 6.05 1.85
C PHE A 100 -19.15 7.18 0.92
N LEU A 101 -18.23 7.73 0.12
CA LEU A 101 -18.53 8.82 -0.81
C LEU A 101 -19.49 8.38 -1.90
N ALA A 102 -19.37 7.15 -2.41
CA ALA A 102 -20.25 6.57 -3.41
C ALA A 102 -21.73 6.47 -2.94
N GLU A 103 -21.94 6.41 -1.62
CA GLU A 103 -23.27 6.41 -0.99
C GLU A 103 -23.77 7.81 -0.60
N GLY A 104 -23.04 8.86 -0.96
CA GLY A 104 -23.33 10.23 -0.53
C GLY A 104 -23.01 10.51 0.94
N ASN A 105 -22.42 9.55 1.65
CA ASN A 105 -22.06 9.72 3.06
C ASN A 105 -20.69 10.40 3.20
N THR A 106 -20.70 11.73 3.17
CA THR A 106 -19.48 12.54 3.38
C THR A 106 -19.17 12.77 4.87
N LYS A 107 -20.19 12.64 5.74
CA LYS A 107 -20.04 12.92 7.17
C LYS A 107 -19.12 11.92 7.86
N THR A 108 -19.28 10.63 7.60
CA THR A 108 -18.47 9.58 8.24
C THR A 108 -16.97 9.75 7.94
N PRO A 109 -16.51 9.89 6.68
CA PRO A 109 -15.10 10.18 6.40
C PRO A 109 -14.60 11.47 7.03
N MET A 110 -15.41 12.51 7.08
CA MET A 110 -15.07 13.78 7.73
C MET A 110 -14.80 13.61 9.23
N TYR A 111 -15.70 12.96 9.97
CA TYR A 111 -15.52 12.73 11.41
C TYR A 111 -14.31 11.82 11.70
N ILE A 112 -14.14 10.75 10.92
CA ILE A 112 -12.96 9.89 11.05
C ILE A 112 -11.70 10.71 10.79
N GLY A 113 -11.66 11.50 9.72
CA GLY A 113 -10.51 12.36 9.40
C GLY A 113 -10.16 13.33 10.52
N LEU A 114 -11.17 13.95 11.16
CA LEU A 114 -10.96 14.86 12.28
C LEU A 114 -10.37 14.13 13.51
N ILE A 115 -10.89 12.95 13.83
CA ILE A 115 -10.37 12.13 14.94
C ILE A 115 -8.92 11.72 14.65
N LEU A 116 -8.63 11.26 13.44
CA LEU A 116 -7.28 10.86 13.04
C LEU A 116 -6.30 12.04 13.05
N LEU A 117 -6.75 13.25 12.69
CA LEU A 117 -5.94 14.46 12.74
C LEU A 117 -5.55 14.80 14.20
N ILE A 118 -6.51 14.80 15.12
CA ILE A 118 -6.24 15.06 16.54
C ILE A 118 -5.30 13.99 17.10
N LEU A 119 -5.55 12.73 16.79
CA LEU A 119 -4.73 11.61 17.24
C LEU A 119 -3.29 11.72 16.70
N ASN A 120 -3.14 12.14 15.43
CA ASN A 120 -1.84 12.35 14.80
C ASN A 120 -1.06 13.46 15.51
N ILE A 121 -1.70 14.59 15.84
CA ILE A 121 -1.06 15.67 16.58
C ILE A 121 -0.56 15.16 17.94
N ILE A 122 -1.41 14.51 18.72
CA ILE A 122 -1.07 14.00 20.07
C ILE A 122 0.08 13.00 19.97
N LEU A 123 -0.02 11.99 19.10
CA LEU A 123 1.02 10.98 18.93
C LEU A 123 2.32 11.56 18.40
N SER A 124 2.26 12.56 17.50
CA SER A 124 3.46 13.24 17.00
C SER A 124 4.21 13.95 18.12
N PHE A 125 3.52 14.67 19.00
CA PHE A 125 4.15 15.31 20.16
C PHE A 125 4.78 14.29 21.11
N VAL A 126 4.08 13.21 21.41
CA VAL A 126 4.59 12.15 22.31
C VAL A 126 5.79 11.45 21.68
N LEU A 127 5.70 11.00 20.44
CA LEU A 127 6.78 10.22 19.81
C LEU A 127 7.98 11.08 19.39
N MET A 128 7.77 12.36 19.08
CA MET A 128 8.86 13.29 18.78
C MET A 128 9.82 13.46 19.97
N SER A 129 9.31 13.41 21.21
CA SER A 129 10.16 13.55 22.41
C SER A 129 11.14 12.38 22.57
N PHE A 130 10.80 11.17 22.07
CA PHE A 130 11.65 9.98 22.16
C PHE A 130 12.44 9.69 20.87
N LEU A 131 11.80 9.89 19.72
CA LEU A 131 12.33 9.45 18.41
C LEU A 131 12.67 10.62 17.47
N ARG A 132 12.55 11.86 17.94
CA ARG A 132 12.79 13.06 17.13
C ARG A 132 11.98 13.02 15.81
N HIS A 133 12.64 13.24 14.66
CA HIS A 133 11.97 13.27 13.35
C HIS A 133 11.29 11.96 12.98
N ALA A 134 11.86 10.80 13.34
CA ALA A 134 11.27 9.51 13.10
C ALA A 134 9.96 9.30 13.90
N GLY A 135 9.81 9.98 15.04
CA GLY A 135 8.61 9.93 15.86
C GLY A 135 7.36 10.48 15.15
N ILE A 136 7.50 11.61 14.43
CA ILE A 136 6.40 12.20 13.64
C ILE A 136 5.98 11.24 12.52
N ALA A 137 6.97 10.66 11.83
CA ALA A 137 6.73 9.69 10.77
C ALA A 137 6.01 8.44 11.27
N LEU A 138 6.44 7.93 12.44
CA LEU A 138 5.83 6.76 13.07
C LEU A 138 4.40 7.06 13.56
N ALA A 139 4.15 8.24 14.13
CA ALA A 139 2.82 8.69 14.53
C ALA A 139 1.85 8.63 13.35
N THR A 140 2.25 9.18 12.21
CA THR A 140 1.44 9.18 10.98
C THR A 140 1.15 7.76 10.49
N SER A 141 2.12 6.85 10.56
CA SER A 141 1.94 5.45 10.19
C SER A 141 0.97 4.72 11.13
N ILE A 142 1.10 4.91 12.45
CA ILE A 142 0.21 4.31 13.45
C ILE A 142 -1.23 4.82 13.26
N VAL A 143 -1.40 6.13 13.12
CA VAL A 143 -2.73 6.73 12.93
C VAL A 143 -3.40 6.24 11.66
N SER A 144 -2.64 6.03 10.60
CA SER A 144 -3.17 5.48 9.36
C SER A 144 -3.65 4.03 9.50
N TRP A 145 -2.96 3.21 10.28
CA TRP A 145 -3.42 1.87 10.63
C TRP A 145 -4.70 1.92 11.48
N ILE A 146 -4.77 2.80 12.48
CA ILE A 146 -5.97 3.00 13.27
C ILE A 146 -7.14 3.41 12.37
N GLY A 147 -6.92 4.37 11.48
CA GLY A 147 -7.92 4.80 10.51
C GLY A 147 -8.40 3.67 9.60
N THR A 148 -7.48 2.86 9.09
CA THR A 148 -7.81 1.69 8.28
C THR A 148 -8.69 0.70 9.04
N ILE A 149 -8.35 0.41 10.30
CA ILE A 149 -9.13 -0.48 11.17
C ILE A 149 -10.53 0.09 11.41
N ILE A 150 -10.65 1.40 11.69
CA ILE A 150 -11.95 2.06 11.87
C ILE A 150 -12.81 1.92 10.61
N TYR A 151 -12.27 2.28 9.42
CA TYR A 151 -13.01 2.16 8.16
C TYR A 151 -13.46 0.73 7.87
N ILE A 152 -12.55 -0.25 7.99
CA ILE A 152 -12.87 -1.66 7.77
C ILE A 152 -13.94 -2.14 8.75
N THR A 153 -13.85 -1.75 10.04
CA THR A 153 -14.85 -2.14 11.06
C THR A 153 -16.24 -1.60 10.70
N ILE A 154 -16.34 -0.36 10.26
CA ILE A 154 -17.62 0.21 9.84
C ILE A 154 -18.15 -0.50 8.60
N LEU A 155 -17.30 -0.75 7.59
CA LEU A 155 -17.69 -1.45 6.36
C LEU A 155 -18.14 -2.91 6.62
N VAL A 156 -17.56 -3.58 7.60
CA VAL A 156 -18.01 -4.90 8.05
C VAL A 156 -19.37 -4.81 8.75
N LYS A 157 -19.53 -3.87 9.71
CA LYS A 157 -20.79 -3.68 10.43
C LYS A 157 -21.95 -3.29 9.50
N THR A 158 -21.69 -2.54 8.45
CA THR A 158 -22.70 -2.16 7.44
C THR A 158 -22.95 -3.24 6.39
N GLY A 159 -22.34 -4.42 6.51
CA GLY A 159 -22.56 -5.54 5.61
C GLY A 159 -21.83 -5.47 4.26
N LYS A 160 -21.02 -4.42 4.02
CA LYS A 160 -20.34 -4.18 2.73
C LYS A 160 -19.09 -5.03 2.50
N LEU A 161 -18.55 -5.63 3.55
CA LEU A 161 -17.41 -6.55 3.51
C LEU A 161 -17.77 -7.93 4.06
N THR A 162 -19.06 -8.25 4.18
CA THR A 162 -19.54 -9.56 4.65
C THR A 162 -19.49 -10.61 3.55
N ASN A 163 -19.63 -11.87 3.96
CA ASN A 163 -19.56 -13.04 3.09
C ASN A 163 -20.55 -12.94 1.93
N LEU A 164 -20.02 -12.66 0.75
CA LEU A 164 -20.78 -12.71 -0.48
C LEU A 164 -21.03 -14.20 -0.80
N LYS A 165 -22.28 -14.63 -0.75
CA LYS A 165 -22.70 -15.93 -1.30
C LYS A 165 -22.71 -15.81 -2.83
N PHE A 166 -21.56 -16.02 -3.47
CA PHE A 166 -21.50 -16.15 -4.91
C PHE A 166 -21.84 -17.58 -5.35
N SER A 167 -22.48 -17.69 -6.51
CA SER A 167 -22.71 -18.92 -7.24
C SER A 167 -21.44 -19.77 -7.32
N SER A 168 -21.55 -21.05 -7.24
CA SER A 168 -20.58 -22.14 -7.02
C SER A 168 -19.25 -22.12 -7.78
N LYS A 169 -18.93 -21.11 -8.58
CA LYS A 169 -17.67 -20.96 -9.32
C LYS A 169 -16.74 -19.86 -8.81
N GLU A 170 -17.22 -18.89 -8.03
CA GLU A 170 -16.37 -17.83 -7.47
C GLU A 170 -16.06 -18.15 -6.00
N LYS A 171 -14.77 -18.34 -5.70
CA LYS A 171 -14.25 -18.51 -4.33
C LYS A 171 -14.77 -17.41 -3.43
N ASN A 172 -15.21 -17.77 -2.20
CA ASN A 172 -15.70 -16.87 -1.17
C ASN A 172 -14.83 -15.58 -1.07
N LEU A 173 -15.32 -14.49 -1.64
CA LEU A 173 -14.72 -13.17 -1.46
C LEU A 173 -15.18 -12.65 -0.09
N SER A 174 -14.29 -12.65 0.86
CA SER A 174 -14.52 -12.18 2.24
C SER A 174 -13.32 -11.36 2.70
N LEU A 175 -13.50 -10.60 3.79
CA LEU A 175 -12.37 -9.91 4.44
C LEU A 175 -11.23 -10.89 4.79
N PHE A 176 -11.56 -12.12 5.17
CA PHE A 176 -10.58 -13.18 5.42
C PHE A 176 -9.73 -13.47 4.18
N SER A 177 -10.32 -13.43 2.97
CA SER A 177 -9.57 -13.62 1.73
C SER A 177 -8.59 -12.47 1.47
N VAL A 178 -8.88 -11.25 1.92
CA VAL A 178 -7.95 -10.09 1.81
C VAL A 178 -6.77 -10.27 2.75
N ILE A 179 -7.02 -10.67 4.01
CA ILE A 179 -5.97 -10.92 5.00
C ILE A 179 -5.05 -12.06 4.53
N PHE A 180 -5.64 -13.18 4.11
CA PHE A 180 -4.86 -14.33 3.63
C PHE A 180 -4.08 -14.01 2.35
N TYR A 181 -4.65 -13.16 1.48
CA TYR A 181 -3.95 -12.64 0.32
C TYR A 181 -2.76 -11.77 0.73
N GLY A 182 -2.94 -10.87 1.71
CA GLY A 182 -1.87 -10.04 2.26
C GLY A 182 -0.70 -10.89 2.80
N LEU A 183 -0.99 -11.95 3.55
CA LEU A 183 0.04 -12.87 4.05
C LEU A 183 0.84 -13.53 2.92
N LYS A 184 0.17 -13.96 1.86
CA LYS A 184 0.83 -14.52 0.67
C LYS A 184 1.75 -13.50 -0.01
N ILE A 185 1.30 -12.25 -0.13
CA ILE A 185 2.11 -11.18 -0.72
C ILE A 185 3.31 -10.85 0.17
N ILE A 186 3.18 -10.89 1.51
CA ILE A 186 4.32 -10.71 2.43
C ILE A 186 5.36 -11.80 2.18
N LEU A 187 4.98 -13.06 2.09
CA LEU A 187 5.90 -14.17 1.81
C LEU A 187 6.61 -14.00 0.46
N LEU A 188 5.88 -13.63 -0.57
CA LEU A 188 6.43 -13.40 -1.90
C LEU A 188 7.43 -12.22 -1.90
N SER A 189 7.05 -11.13 -1.24
CA SER A 189 7.89 -9.94 -1.15
C SER A 189 9.12 -10.16 -0.28
N SER A 190 9.05 -11.02 0.74
CA SER A 190 10.23 -11.38 1.53
C SER A 190 11.24 -12.20 0.72
N LEU A 191 10.78 -13.08 -0.18
CA LEU A 191 11.64 -13.78 -1.13
C LEU A 191 12.33 -12.78 -2.10
N MET A 192 11.59 -11.80 -2.60
CA MET A 192 12.14 -10.70 -3.40
C MET A 192 13.25 -9.95 -2.64
N ILE A 193 13.01 -9.58 -1.38
CA ILE A 193 14.02 -8.86 -0.56
C ILE A 193 15.27 -9.71 -0.33
N LEU A 194 15.11 -11.00 -0.06
CA LEU A 194 16.26 -11.91 0.08
C LEU A 194 17.12 -11.92 -1.18
N SER A 195 16.50 -12.05 -2.35
CA SER A 195 17.23 -12.03 -3.63
C SER A 195 17.89 -10.67 -3.90
N MET A 196 17.23 -9.55 -3.55
CA MET A 196 17.81 -8.21 -3.68
C MET A 196 19.02 -8.02 -2.76
N LYS A 197 18.99 -8.50 -1.52
CA LYS A 197 20.14 -8.44 -0.61
C LYS A 197 21.34 -9.25 -1.12
N LEU A 198 21.11 -10.41 -1.69
CA LEU A 198 22.18 -11.20 -2.32
C LEU A 198 22.83 -10.42 -3.48
N VAL A 199 22.02 -9.82 -4.35
CA VAL A 199 22.53 -8.99 -5.45
C VAL A 199 23.27 -7.76 -4.92
N GLN A 200 22.77 -7.08 -3.89
CA GLN A 200 23.45 -5.95 -3.26
C GLN A 200 24.85 -6.34 -2.78
N ASN A 201 24.97 -7.44 -2.02
CA ASN A 201 26.24 -7.90 -1.50
C ASN A 201 27.26 -8.20 -2.62
N ILE A 202 26.81 -8.81 -3.72
CA ILE A 202 27.66 -9.07 -4.89
C ILE A 202 28.12 -7.74 -5.50
N LEU A 203 27.22 -6.79 -5.74
CA LEU A 203 27.56 -5.51 -6.37
C LEU A 203 28.49 -4.66 -5.50
N GLU A 204 28.39 -4.76 -4.17
CA GLU A 204 29.28 -4.07 -3.22
C GLU A 204 30.71 -4.65 -3.25
N ILE A 205 30.88 -5.98 -3.42
CA ILE A 205 32.19 -6.62 -3.58
C ILE A 205 32.93 -6.07 -4.82
N TYR A 206 32.20 -5.77 -5.89
CA TYR A 206 32.76 -5.18 -7.11
C TYR A 206 32.95 -3.66 -7.07
N ASN A 207 32.74 -3.02 -5.91
CA ASN A 207 32.86 -1.55 -5.71
C ASN A 207 32.08 -0.73 -6.71
N ILE A 208 30.91 -1.19 -7.14
CA ILE A 208 30.04 -0.49 -8.08
C ILE A 208 29.47 0.78 -7.42
N ASN A 209 29.35 1.85 -8.20
CA ASN A 209 28.77 3.11 -7.71
C ASN A 209 27.35 2.90 -7.19
N LYS A 210 27.05 3.46 -6.00
CA LYS A 210 25.76 3.30 -5.28
C LYS A 210 24.54 3.70 -6.11
N TRP A 211 24.67 4.63 -7.04
CA TRP A 211 23.59 4.98 -7.98
C TRP A 211 23.20 3.80 -8.86
N PHE A 212 24.19 3.12 -9.43
CA PHE A 212 23.95 1.93 -10.26
C PHE A 212 23.40 0.79 -9.44
N ILE A 213 23.90 0.59 -8.20
CA ILE A 213 23.36 -0.41 -7.28
C ILE A 213 21.88 -0.17 -7.04
N LEU A 214 21.46 1.07 -6.73
CA LEU A 214 20.06 1.39 -6.49
C LEU A 214 19.18 1.10 -7.71
N ILE A 215 19.60 1.52 -8.92
CA ILE A 215 18.84 1.29 -10.15
C ILE A 215 18.71 -0.22 -10.43
N ILE A 216 19.81 -0.96 -10.34
CA ILE A 216 19.83 -2.42 -10.57
C ILE A 216 18.90 -3.10 -9.57
N LEU A 217 18.97 -2.76 -8.29
CA LEU A 217 18.11 -3.34 -7.26
C LEU A 217 16.63 -3.04 -7.52
N CYS A 218 16.28 -1.82 -7.90
CA CYS A 218 14.89 -1.48 -8.22
C CYS A 218 14.35 -2.27 -9.41
N LEU A 219 15.12 -2.36 -10.50
CA LEU A 219 14.72 -3.10 -11.70
C LEU A 219 14.67 -4.61 -11.43
N PHE A 220 15.69 -5.15 -10.76
CA PHE A 220 15.75 -6.55 -10.39
C PHE A 220 14.63 -6.94 -9.43
N GLY A 221 14.37 -6.13 -8.40
CA GLY A 221 13.26 -6.36 -7.47
C GLY A 221 11.90 -6.38 -8.16
N LEU A 222 11.63 -5.42 -9.05
CA LEU A 222 10.41 -5.40 -9.86
C LEU A 222 10.31 -6.66 -10.74
N PHE A 223 11.38 -7.05 -11.41
CA PHE A 223 11.39 -8.26 -12.23
C PHE A 223 11.09 -9.52 -11.43
N VAL A 224 11.80 -9.72 -10.31
CA VAL A 224 11.60 -10.89 -9.43
C VAL A 224 10.19 -10.92 -8.88
N TYR A 225 9.65 -9.76 -8.43
CA TYR A 225 8.31 -9.67 -7.89
C TYR A 225 7.23 -10.00 -8.92
N ILE A 226 7.31 -9.44 -10.12
CA ILE A 226 6.34 -9.71 -11.19
C ILE A 226 6.45 -11.17 -11.66
N PHE A 227 7.67 -11.67 -11.81
CA PHE A 227 7.93 -13.06 -12.25
C PHE A 227 7.37 -14.07 -11.25
N THR A 228 7.69 -13.92 -9.96
CA THR A 228 7.21 -14.82 -8.90
C THR A 228 5.69 -14.70 -8.71
N SER A 229 5.13 -13.49 -8.73
CA SER A 229 3.68 -13.32 -8.63
C SER A 229 2.92 -13.93 -9.82
N ARG A 230 3.52 -13.98 -11.00
CA ARG A 230 2.95 -14.64 -12.18
C ARG A 230 2.99 -16.16 -12.06
N ILE A 231 4.10 -16.74 -11.61
CA ILE A 231 4.24 -18.19 -11.36
C ILE A 231 3.21 -18.66 -10.35
N PHE A 232 3.08 -17.98 -9.22
CA PHE A 232 2.16 -18.35 -8.16
C PHE A 232 0.70 -17.93 -8.42
N LYS A 233 0.41 -17.29 -9.57
CA LYS A 233 -0.93 -16.79 -9.95
C LYS A 233 -1.54 -15.86 -8.88
N TYR A 234 -0.72 -15.01 -8.26
CA TYR A 234 -1.17 -14.05 -7.24
C TYR A 234 -1.48 -12.67 -7.82
N ILE A 235 -1.23 -12.45 -9.10
CA ILE A 235 -1.64 -11.21 -9.76
C ILE A 235 -3.18 -11.21 -9.80
N PRO A 236 -3.85 -10.17 -9.27
CA PRO A 236 -5.30 -10.05 -9.37
C PRO A 236 -5.71 -10.07 -10.85
N GLN A 237 -6.58 -10.97 -11.25
CA GLN A 237 -7.01 -11.12 -12.65
C GLN A 237 -7.63 -9.84 -13.19
N GLU A 238 -8.30 -9.10 -12.33
CA GLU A 238 -8.92 -7.82 -12.61
C GLU A 238 -7.91 -6.73 -13.01
N LEU A 239 -6.66 -6.87 -12.60
CA LEU A 239 -5.57 -5.98 -13.02
C LEU A 239 -5.22 -6.18 -14.50
N PHE A 240 -5.32 -7.40 -15.00
CA PHE A 240 -5.19 -7.70 -16.43
C PHE A 240 -6.37 -7.16 -17.23
N ASP A 241 -7.58 -7.29 -16.71
CA ASP A 241 -8.79 -6.78 -17.36
C ASP A 241 -8.75 -5.24 -17.43
N PHE A 242 -8.29 -4.58 -16.37
CA PHE A 242 -8.10 -3.12 -16.35
C PHE A 242 -7.07 -2.64 -17.37
N ILE A 243 -5.94 -3.31 -17.47
CA ILE A 243 -4.89 -2.99 -18.44
C ILE A 243 -5.40 -3.27 -19.87
N SER A 244 -6.05 -4.40 -20.10
CA SER A 244 -6.55 -4.80 -21.42
C SER A 244 -7.67 -3.88 -21.93
N MET A 245 -8.56 -3.38 -21.06
CA MET A 245 -9.60 -2.43 -21.43
C MET A 245 -9.03 -1.06 -21.84
N LYS A 246 -7.93 -0.63 -21.23
CA LYS A 246 -7.28 0.64 -21.59
C LYS A 246 -6.63 0.56 -22.98
N PHE A 247 -6.00 -0.55 -23.33
CA PHE A 247 -5.45 -0.77 -24.66
C PHE A 247 -6.51 -1.00 -25.74
N LYS A 248 -7.74 -1.38 -25.37
CA LYS A 248 -8.85 -1.56 -26.33
C LYS A 248 -9.60 -0.26 -26.64
N LYS A 249 -9.48 0.77 -25.77
CA LYS A 249 -10.08 2.09 -25.99
C LYS A 249 -9.20 3.05 -26.79
N GLU A 250 -7.93 2.72 -26.99
CA GLU A 250 -6.97 3.51 -27.79
C GLU A 250 -6.81 2.96 -29.25
N LYS A 251 -7.58 1.96 -29.61
CA LYS A 251 -7.80 1.52 -31.01
C LYS A 251 -9.24 1.82 -31.43
#